data_69e8a9ad43983172bebe48351e258446
#
_entry.id   69e8a9ad43983172bebe48351e258446
#
_cell.length_a   1.000
_cell.length_b   1.000
_cell.length_c   1.000
_cell.angle_alpha   90.00
_cell.angle_beta   90.00
_cell.angle_gamma   90.00
#
_symmetry.space_group_name_H-M   'P 1'
#
loop_
_entity.id
_entity.type
_entity.pdbx_description
1 polymer ?
#
loop_
_entity_poly.entity_id
_entity_poly.type
_entity_poly.pdbx_seq_one_letter_code
_entity_poly.pdbx_strand_id
1 'polypeptide(L)'
;MDLDLECLHQVEKKYSSEEDKKVERLCLPNKSNRLKKRSEFISLRNKCNTFHGKFVIINIDKNSNFTKYGLTVSKKIGNAVKRNYLKRIFRSILRNNWKSIKKSISFEIIPKKKIFNHSFSEIEEDIKEILNK
;
A
#
# COMPACT_ATOMS: atom_id res chain seq x y z
N MET A 1 -26.27 19.01 -25.97
CA MET A 1 -26.18 17.67 -25.32
C MET A 1 -24.98 17.51 -24.38
N ASP A 2 -24.06 18.48 -24.34
CA ASP A 2 -22.87 18.42 -23.46
C ASP A 2 -23.12 18.94 -22.03
N LEU A 3 -24.36 19.36 -21.71
CA LEU A 3 -24.75 19.87 -20.38
C LEU A 3 -24.91 18.77 -19.31
N ASP A 4 -25.07 17.51 -19.69
CA ASP A 4 -25.37 16.41 -18.78
C ASP A 4 -24.12 15.90 -18.04
N LEU A 5 -22.92 16.05 -18.61
CA LEU A 5 -21.67 15.63 -17.99
C LEU A 5 -21.25 16.51 -16.81
N GLU A 6 -21.48 17.84 -16.89
CA GLU A 6 -21.23 18.75 -15.76
C GLU A 6 -22.24 18.56 -14.64
N CYS A 7 -23.52 18.29 -14.96
CA CYS A 7 -24.54 17.95 -13.98
C CYS A 7 -24.22 16.63 -13.25
N LEU A 8 -23.75 15.60 -13.94
CA LEU A 8 -23.34 14.34 -13.34
C LEU A 8 -22.15 14.51 -12.37
N HIS A 9 -21.18 15.36 -12.72
CA HIS A 9 -20.05 15.66 -11.85
C HIS A 9 -20.46 16.43 -10.58
N GLN A 10 -21.47 17.28 -10.66
CA GLN A 10 -22.03 17.99 -9.50
C GLN A 10 -22.93 17.09 -8.66
N VAL A 11 -23.65 16.17 -9.27
CA VAL A 11 -24.49 15.19 -8.57
C VAL A 11 -23.65 14.18 -7.79
N GLU A 12 -22.53 13.70 -8.34
CA GLU A 12 -21.60 12.82 -7.61
C GLU A 12 -20.97 13.50 -6.38
N LYS A 13 -20.73 14.82 -6.45
CA LYS A 13 -20.25 15.59 -5.27
C LYS A 13 -21.33 15.80 -4.20
N LYS A 14 -22.59 15.78 -4.55
CA LYS A 14 -23.71 16.02 -3.62
C LYS A 14 -24.17 14.78 -2.87
N TYR A 15 -23.94 13.57 -3.43
CA TYR A 15 -24.39 12.30 -2.86
C TYR A 15 -23.35 11.55 -2.03
N SER A 16 -22.14 12.06 -1.88
CA SER A 16 -21.23 11.51 -0.88
C SER A 16 -21.68 11.95 0.52
N SER A 17 -22.63 11.21 1.07
CA SER A 17 -23.09 11.39 2.44
C SER A 17 -21.91 11.25 3.41
N GLU A 18 -21.99 11.89 4.57
CA GLU A 18 -20.96 11.76 5.61
C GLU A 18 -20.73 10.30 6.03
N GLU A 19 -21.75 9.45 5.85
CA GLU A 19 -21.69 8.01 6.08
C GLU A 19 -20.76 7.30 5.10
N ASP A 20 -20.78 7.65 3.80
CA ASP A 20 -19.86 7.10 2.79
C ASP A 20 -18.42 7.50 3.08
N LYS A 21 -18.19 8.73 3.55
CA LYS A 21 -16.87 9.18 4.01
C LYS A 21 -16.42 8.45 5.26
N LYS A 22 -17.32 8.07 6.15
CA LYS A 22 -17.03 7.29 7.35
C LYS A 22 -16.68 5.85 7.02
N VAL A 23 -17.42 5.23 6.09
CA VAL A 23 -17.14 3.88 5.56
C VAL A 23 -15.81 3.87 4.80
N GLU A 24 -15.54 4.90 4.01
CA GLU A 24 -14.29 5.05 3.29
C GLU A 24 -13.06 5.16 4.23
N ARG A 25 -13.21 5.88 5.34
CA ARG A 25 -12.18 5.98 6.40
C ARG A 25 -11.93 4.63 7.09
N LEU A 26 -12.95 3.79 7.25
CA LEU A 26 -12.82 2.45 7.83
C LEU A 26 -12.11 1.47 6.90
N CYS A 27 -12.15 1.71 5.59
CA CYS A 27 -11.48 0.89 4.58
C CYS A 27 -10.02 1.30 4.31
N LEU A 28 -9.52 2.38 4.92
CA LEU A 28 -8.14 2.83 4.76
C LEU A 28 -7.20 2.14 5.76
N PRO A 29 -5.92 1.96 5.41
CA PRO A 29 -4.96 1.39 6.33
C PRO A 29 -4.77 2.30 7.54
N ASN A 30 -5.19 1.82 8.69
CA ASN A 30 -5.05 2.52 9.96
C ASN A 30 -3.68 2.27 10.60
N LYS A 31 -3.38 3.02 11.67
CA LYS A 31 -2.15 2.79 12.47
C LYS A 31 -2.11 1.38 13.09
N SER A 32 -3.26 0.74 13.31
CA SER A 32 -3.38 -0.64 13.80
C SER A 32 -2.98 -1.70 12.76
N ASN A 33 -3.17 -1.42 11.48
CA ASN A 33 -2.79 -2.32 10.37
C ASN A 33 -1.28 -2.31 10.08
N ARG A 34 -0.51 -1.54 10.82
CA ARG A 34 0.91 -1.39 10.59
C ARG A 34 1.72 -2.29 11.53
N LEU A 35 2.66 -3.05 10.98
CA LEU A 35 3.66 -3.77 11.77
C LEU A 35 4.55 -2.78 12.51
N LYS A 36 4.67 -2.92 13.82
CA LYS A 36 5.41 -2.00 14.70
C LYS A 36 6.60 -2.69 15.36
N LYS A 37 6.41 -3.91 15.83
CA LYS A 37 7.41 -4.64 16.63
C LYS A 37 8.35 -5.40 15.71
N ARG A 38 9.64 -5.43 16.07
CA ARG A 38 10.65 -6.23 15.37
C ARG A 38 10.29 -7.72 15.32
N SER A 39 9.70 -8.25 16.39
CA SER A 39 9.23 -9.63 16.45
C SER A 39 8.18 -9.97 15.39
N GLU A 40 7.28 -9.02 15.08
CA GLU A 40 6.26 -9.19 14.01
C GLU A 40 6.92 -9.34 12.64
N PHE A 41 7.96 -8.56 12.35
CA PHE A 41 8.72 -8.66 11.10
C PHE A 41 9.49 -9.98 10.99
N ILE A 42 10.10 -10.44 12.08
CA ILE A 42 10.82 -11.71 12.11
C ILE A 42 9.84 -12.88 11.91
N SER A 43 8.71 -12.87 12.62
CA SER A 43 7.66 -13.89 12.46
C SER A 43 7.11 -13.95 11.05
N LEU A 44 6.92 -12.79 10.42
CA LEU A 44 6.46 -12.69 9.05
C LEU A 44 7.50 -13.31 8.09
N ARG A 45 8.78 -12.95 8.23
CA ARG A 45 9.85 -13.45 7.36
C ARG A 45 10.05 -14.96 7.45
N ASN A 46 9.79 -15.57 8.61
CA ASN A 46 9.88 -17.02 8.79
C ASN A 46 8.73 -17.80 8.12
N LYS A 47 7.59 -17.17 7.88
CA LYS A 47 6.36 -17.79 7.37
C LYS A 47 5.95 -17.30 5.98
N CYS A 48 6.63 -16.29 5.43
CA CYS A 48 6.23 -15.63 4.21
C CYS A 48 6.71 -16.32 2.95
N ASN A 49 5.97 -16.08 1.86
CA ASN A 49 6.43 -16.27 0.50
C ASN A 49 7.03 -14.95 -0.01
N THR A 50 8.23 -15.01 -0.55
CA THR A 50 8.92 -13.82 -1.06
C THR A 50 8.66 -13.66 -2.55
N PHE A 51 8.14 -12.51 -2.95
CA PHE A 51 7.91 -12.15 -4.34
C PHE A 51 8.85 -11.03 -4.75
N HIS A 52 9.57 -11.25 -5.82
CA HIS A 52 10.51 -10.28 -6.39
C HIS A 52 9.84 -9.53 -7.54
N GLY A 53 9.55 -8.24 -7.32
CA GLY A 53 9.10 -7.32 -8.36
C GLY A 53 10.28 -6.63 -9.06
N LYS A 54 9.96 -5.76 -9.99
CA LYS A 54 10.96 -4.94 -10.71
C LYS A 54 11.67 -3.97 -9.75
N PHE A 55 10.90 -3.26 -8.94
CA PHE A 55 11.35 -2.18 -8.07
C PHE A 55 11.29 -2.50 -6.58
N VAL A 56 10.47 -3.48 -6.21
CA VAL A 56 10.23 -3.86 -4.82
C VAL A 56 10.35 -5.37 -4.62
N ILE A 57 10.60 -5.77 -3.39
CA ILE A 57 10.47 -7.15 -2.91
C ILE A 57 9.35 -7.13 -1.90
N ILE A 58 8.40 -8.06 -2.01
CA ILE A 58 7.29 -8.17 -1.08
C ILE A 58 7.28 -9.56 -0.46
N ASN A 59 7.35 -9.60 0.85
CA ASN A 59 7.19 -10.80 1.64
C ASN A 59 5.73 -10.88 2.07
N ILE A 60 5.01 -11.95 1.73
CA ILE A 60 3.58 -12.13 2.00
C ILE A 60 3.35 -13.37 2.83
N ASP A 61 2.69 -13.22 3.98
CA ASP A 61 2.14 -14.30 4.77
C ASP A 61 0.61 -14.35 4.57
N LYS A 62 0.11 -15.42 3.96
CA LYS A 62 -1.32 -15.63 3.68
C LYS A 62 -2.09 -16.24 4.85
N ASN A 63 -1.40 -16.67 5.90
CA ASN A 63 -2.01 -17.33 7.06
C ASN A 63 -2.24 -16.35 8.24
N SER A 64 -2.28 -15.07 7.99
CA SER A 64 -2.48 -14.06 9.02
C SER A 64 -3.96 -13.87 9.31
N ASN A 65 -4.31 -13.67 10.58
CA ASN A 65 -5.69 -13.40 11.00
C ASN A 65 -6.14 -11.97 10.63
N PHE A 66 -5.21 -11.05 10.45
CA PHE A 66 -5.48 -9.64 10.17
C PHE A 66 -4.60 -9.13 9.05
N THR A 67 -5.16 -8.22 8.25
CA THR A 67 -4.38 -7.54 7.23
C THR A 67 -3.44 -6.52 7.88
N LYS A 68 -2.13 -6.80 7.80
CA LYS A 68 -1.09 -5.91 8.32
C LYS A 68 -0.03 -5.65 7.25
N TYR A 69 0.54 -4.45 7.26
CA TYR A 69 1.64 -4.10 6.37
C TYR A 69 2.86 -3.58 7.12
N GLY A 70 4.03 -3.89 6.61
CA GLY A 70 5.30 -3.39 7.07
C GLY A 70 6.08 -2.70 5.96
N LEU A 71 6.83 -1.67 6.28
CA LEU A 71 7.72 -0.98 5.36
C LEU A 71 9.14 -1.02 5.91
N THR A 72 10.02 -1.75 5.22
CA THR A 72 11.43 -1.85 5.59
C THR A 72 12.29 -1.19 4.53
N VAL A 73 12.86 -0.04 4.85
CA VAL A 73 13.74 0.70 3.96
C VAL A 73 15.16 0.68 4.54
N SER A 74 16.05 -0.03 3.86
CA SER A 74 17.45 -0.20 4.25
C SER A 74 18.24 1.11 4.18
N LYS A 75 19.24 1.27 5.05
CA LYS A 75 20.22 2.36 4.98
C LYS A 75 21.01 2.40 3.66
N LYS A 76 21.13 1.25 2.98
CA LYS A 76 21.81 1.13 1.67
C LYS A 76 21.09 1.87 0.53
N ILE A 77 19.82 2.24 0.70
CA ILE A 77 19.01 2.94 -0.31
C ILE A 77 19.37 4.42 -0.38
N GLY A 78 19.72 5.02 0.75
CA GLY A 78 20.10 6.43 0.81
C GLY A 78 19.96 7.04 2.21
N ASN A 79 20.06 8.35 2.26
CA ASN A 79 19.93 9.13 3.50
C ASN A 79 18.52 9.07 4.09
N ALA A 80 18.35 9.65 5.29
CA ALA A 80 17.07 9.63 5.99
C ALA A 80 15.93 10.30 5.19
N VAL A 81 16.22 11.37 4.46
CA VAL A 81 15.24 12.10 3.64
C VAL A 81 14.70 11.20 2.53
N LYS A 82 15.56 10.55 1.76
CA LYS A 82 15.17 9.61 0.70
C LYS A 82 14.37 8.43 1.24
N ARG A 83 14.78 7.87 2.36
CA ARG A 83 14.05 6.77 3.01
C ARG A 83 12.65 7.19 3.48
N ASN A 84 12.51 8.37 4.07
CA ASN A 84 11.21 8.90 4.49
C ASN A 84 10.31 9.20 3.29
N TYR A 85 10.87 9.72 2.21
CA TYR A 85 10.16 9.95 0.95
C TYR A 85 9.56 8.64 0.40
N LEU A 86 10.34 7.56 0.31
CA LEU A 86 9.85 6.25 -0.12
C LEU A 86 8.74 5.71 0.80
N LYS A 87 8.88 5.86 2.10
CA LYS A 87 7.83 5.45 3.04
C LYS A 87 6.52 6.22 2.81
N ARG A 88 6.59 7.51 2.43
CA ARG A 88 5.41 8.31 2.07
C ARG A 88 4.77 7.79 0.78
N ILE A 89 5.56 7.50 -0.24
CA ILE A 89 5.10 6.93 -1.51
C ILE A 89 4.36 5.61 -1.26
N PHE A 90 4.97 4.67 -0.55
CA PHE A 90 4.35 3.38 -0.27
C PHE A 90 3.07 3.49 0.53
N ARG A 91 3.00 4.39 1.51
CA ARG A 91 1.75 4.63 2.26
C ARG A 91 0.66 5.20 1.36
N SER A 92 1.00 6.07 0.42
CA SER A 92 0.05 6.61 -0.56
C SER A 92 -0.47 5.50 -1.48
N ILE A 93 0.41 4.68 -2.04
CA ILE A 93 0.05 3.54 -2.90
C ILE A 93 -0.85 2.56 -2.14
N LEU A 94 -0.49 2.19 -0.92
CA LEU A 94 -1.29 1.28 -0.10
C LEU A 94 -2.66 1.87 0.24
N ARG A 95 -2.74 3.16 0.50
CA ARG A 95 -4.01 3.85 0.76
C ARG A 95 -4.93 3.80 -0.44
N ASN A 96 -4.41 4.06 -1.62
CA ASN A 96 -5.18 4.04 -2.86
C ASN A 96 -5.69 2.63 -3.21
N ASN A 97 -4.90 1.62 -2.91
CA ASN A 97 -5.17 0.23 -3.30
C ASN A 97 -5.64 -0.68 -2.16
N TRP A 98 -5.87 -0.14 -0.97
CA TRP A 98 -6.19 -0.94 0.22
C TRP A 98 -7.42 -1.81 0.06
N LYS A 99 -8.44 -1.32 -0.63
CA LYS A 99 -9.68 -2.05 -0.90
C LYS A 99 -9.45 -3.29 -1.79
N SER A 100 -8.47 -3.22 -2.68
CA SER A 100 -8.12 -4.31 -3.61
C SER A 100 -7.21 -5.36 -2.98
N ILE A 101 -6.59 -5.07 -1.84
CA ILE A 101 -5.70 -6.00 -1.15
C ILE A 101 -6.55 -7.10 -0.50
N LYS A 102 -6.14 -8.34 -0.70
CA LYS A 102 -6.77 -9.51 -0.07
C LYS A 102 -6.81 -9.34 1.45
N LYS A 103 -7.93 -9.67 2.07
CA LYS A 103 -8.06 -9.65 3.52
C LYS A 103 -7.26 -10.80 4.15
N SER A 104 -6.88 -10.61 5.42
CA SER A 104 -6.17 -11.65 6.20
C SER A 104 -4.79 -12.01 5.66
N ILE A 105 -4.05 -11.02 5.17
CA ILE A 105 -2.65 -11.17 4.78
C ILE A 105 -1.76 -10.21 5.56
N SER A 106 -0.58 -10.67 5.93
CA SER A 106 0.48 -9.79 6.43
C SER A 106 1.58 -9.71 5.39
N PHE A 107 2.04 -8.50 5.09
CA PHE A 107 3.08 -8.31 4.08
C PHE A 107 4.08 -7.23 4.46
N GLU A 108 5.29 -7.37 3.95
CA GLU A 108 6.40 -6.43 4.12
C GLU A 108 6.88 -5.96 2.76
N ILE A 109 6.99 -4.66 2.54
CA ILE A 109 7.52 -4.07 1.32
C ILE A 109 8.96 -3.62 1.56
N ILE A 110 9.87 -4.09 0.71
CA ILE A 110 11.30 -3.77 0.73
C ILE A 110 11.68 -3.16 -0.63
N PRO A 111 12.00 -1.87 -0.71
CA PRO A 111 12.38 -1.25 -1.97
C PRO A 111 13.79 -1.67 -2.40
N LYS A 112 13.99 -1.76 -3.72
CA LYS A 112 15.30 -1.94 -4.35
C LYS A 112 15.95 -0.58 -4.63
N LYS A 113 17.28 -0.53 -4.80
CA LYS A 113 18.00 0.72 -5.08
C LYS A 113 17.55 1.43 -6.36
N LYS A 114 17.09 0.68 -7.35
CA LYS A 114 16.64 1.20 -8.66
C LYS A 114 15.35 2.03 -8.60
N ILE A 115 14.64 2.04 -7.48
CA ILE A 115 13.31 2.65 -7.34
C ILE A 115 13.28 4.16 -7.62
N PHE A 116 14.38 4.88 -7.38
CA PHE A 116 14.43 6.34 -7.55
C PHE A 116 14.37 6.83 -9.01
N ASN A 117 14.64 5.95 -9.97
CA ASN A 117 14.66 6.29 -11.40
C ASN A 117 13.31 6.10 -12.08
N HIS A 118 12.27 5.77 -11.30
CA HIS A 118 10.97 5.36 -11.83
C HIS A 118 9.83 6.21 -11.30
N SER A 119 8.77 6.30 -12.10
CA SER A 119 7.58 7.08 -11.76
C SER A 119 6.74 6.39 -10.68
N PHE A 120 5.90 7.17 -10.02
CA PHE A 120 4.95 6.68 -9.03
C PHE A 120 4.04 5.57 -9.60
N SER A 121 3.56 5.75 -10.84
CA SER A 121 2.67 4.81 -11.51
C SER A 121 3.32 3.44 -11.76
N GLU A 122 4.57 3.42 -12.19
CA GLU A 122 5.32 2.17 -12.41
C GLU A 122 5.53 1.38 -11.11
N ILE A 123 5.84 2.08 -10.02
CA ILE A 123 6.00 1.48 -8.70
C ILE A 123 4.66 0.94 -8.19
N GLU A 124 3.57 1.67 -8.41
CA GLU A 124 2.23 1.26 -8.02
C GLU A 124 1.79 0.00 -8.77
N GLU A 125 2.03 -0.07 -10.08
CA GLU A 125 1.72 -1.25 -10.91
C GLU A 125 2.49 -2.48 -10.45
N ASP A 126 3.79 -2.37 -10.19
CA ASP A 126 4.63 -3.46 -9.69
C ASP A 126 4.11 -4.04 -8.36
N ILE A 127 3.68 -3.16 -7.46
CA ILE A 127 3.10 -3.55 -6.18
C ILE A 127 1.74 -4.25 -6.38
N LYS A 128 0.88 -3.72 -7.26
CA LYS A 128 -0.43 -4.32 -7.56
C LYS A 128 -0.28 -5.72 -8.16
N GLU A 129 0.61 -5.89 -9.11
CA GLU A 129 0.87 -7.21 -9.73
C GLU A 129 1.26 -8.26 -8.69
N ILE A 130 2.09 -7.88 -7.73
CA ILE A 130 2.56 -8.82 -6.70
C ILE A 130 1.46 -9.12 -5.68
N LEU A 131 0.71 -8.12 -5.24
CA LEU A 131 -0.33 -8.30 -4.22
C LEU A 131 -1.56 -9.07 -4.73
N ASN A 132 -1.75 -9.12 -6.06
CA ASN A 132 -2.84 -9.88 -6.70
C ASN A 132 -2.48 -11.35 -6.97
N LYS A 133 -1.20 -11.73 -6.84
CA LYS A 133 -0.73 -13.12 -6.93
C LYS A 133 -1.05 -13.92 -5.67
#